data_8fe548db5e9a4278d2b74c027e938163
#
_entry.id   8fe548db5e9a4278d2b74c027e938163
#
_cell.length_a   1.000
_cell.length_b   1.000
_cell.length_c   1.000
_cell.angle_alpha   90.00
_cell.angle_beta   90.00
_cell.angle_gamma   90.00
#
_symmetry.space_group_name_H-M   'P 1'
#
loop_
_entity.id
_entity.type
_entity.pdbx_description
1 polymer ?
#
loop_
_entity_poly.entity_id
_entity_poly.type
_entity_poly.pdbx_seq_one_letter_code
_entity_poly.pdbx_strand_id
1 'polypeptide(L)'
;FRKSAQLNTVPDAHLIRVSADNRYKLFVNGVLVSLGPARSDLSNWNYETVDIAPYLRQGKNTLAAVVWNYGEKRPMAQMGTNEIALLVCADGADPVFNTDWNWQVLTGESYSSLDDFVVPGYYAADRGERFDANNYPWGWQTEQEAPGFDWKQARNLDAAADKGTRDRGGRLLVPRSIPQMEMREVSAGDINLPLTVAPHTRTSVLIDRDSLTNAYLHLTTSGGKGASVEVCYAEALFNPDMPDIWHATKPHRD
;
A
#
# COMPACT_ATOMS: atom_id res chain seq x y z
N PHE A 1 -10.21 -0.69 -5.05
CA PHE A 1 -10.58 -1.40 -6.29
C PHE A 1 -10.75 -2.87 -6.01
N ARG A 2 -11.80 -3.49 -6.55
CA ARG A 2 -11.96 -4.95 -6.51
C ARG A 2 -12.73 -5.46 -7.72
N LYS A 3 -12.46 -6.71 -8.10
CA LYS A 3 -13.20 -7.48 -9.10
C LYS A 3 -13.24 -8.93 -8.68
N SER A 4 -14.41 -9.55 -8.76
CA SER A 4 -14.57 -10.99 -8.56
C SER A 4 -14.86 -11.69 -9.89
N ALA A 5 -14.26 -12.85 -10.06
CA ALA A 5 -14.47 -13.68 -11.24
C ALA A 5 -14.57 -15.16 -10.85
N GLN A 6 -15.25 -15.92 -11.69
CA GLN A 6 -15.43 -17.36 -11.52
C GLN A 6 -14.42 -18.11 -12.40
N LEU A 7 -13.66 -19.01 -11.82
CA LEU A 7 -12.75 -19.87 -12.56
C LEU A 7 -13.26 -21.33 -12.51
N ASN A 8 -13.35 -21.95 -13.67
CA ASN A 8 -13.70 -23.37 -13.76
C ASN A 8 -12.52 -24.27 -13.38
N THR A 9 -11.31 -23.85 -13.72
CA THR A 9 -10.05 -24.52 -13.41
C THR A 9 -9.01 -23.48 -13.03
N VAL A 10 -8.05 -23.87 -12.20
CA VAL A 10 -6.89 -23.04 -11.88
C VAL A 10 -5.79 -23.36 -12.89
N PRO A 11 -5.26 -22.38 -13.61
CA PRO A 11 -4.13 -22.60 -14.52
C PRO A 11 -2.83 -22.82 -13.76
N ASP A 12 -1.86 -23.47 -14.39
CA ASP A 12 -0.51 -23.67 -13.82
C ASP A 12 0.23 -22.33 -13.64
N ALA A 13 -0.05 -21.35 -14.49
CA ALA A 13 0.46 -19.98 -14.39
C ALA A 13 -0.62 -19.00 -14.86
N HIS A 14 -0.72 -17.85 -14.17
CA HIS A 14 -1.61 -16.76 -14.55
C HIS A 14 -0.87 -15.43 -14.36
N LEU A 15 -0.09 -15.08 -15.36
CA LEU A 15 0.69 -13.86 -15.35
C LEU A 15 -0.19 -12.65 -15.63
N ILE A 16 -0.07 -11.65 -14.77
CA ILE A 16 -0.69 -10.34 -14.96
C ILE A 16 0.36 -9.23 -14.87
N ARG A 17 0.17 -8.17 -15.64
CA ARG A 17 0.90 -6.91 -15.53
C ARG A 17 0.07 -5.96 -14.70
N VAL A 18 0.68 -5.36 -13.69
CA VAL A 18 -0.01 -4.48 -12.75
C VAL A 18 0.73 -3.17 -12.61
N SER A 19 0.00 -2.08 -12.68
CA SER A 19 0.49 -0.75 -12.39
C SER A 19 -0.60 0.09 -11.72
N ALA A 20 -0.22 1.20 -11.10
CA ALA A 20 -1.18 2.12 -10.50
C ALA A 20 -0.62 3.53 -10.42
N ASP A 21 -1.49 4.48 -10.26
CA ASP A 21 -1.14 5.87 -10.06
C ASP A 21 -1.56 6.31 -8.64
N ASN A 22 -0.66 6.50 -7.67
CA ASN A 22 0.81 6.38 -7.77
C ASN A 22 1.31 5.01 -7.36
N ARG A 23 0.68 4.39 -6.33
CA ARG A 23 1.11 3.12 -5.73
C ARG A 23 -0.06 2.23 -5.40
N TYR A 24 0.24 0.93 -5.28
CA TYR A 24 -0.77 -0.07 -4.92
C TYR A 24 -0.25 -1.14 -3.96
N LYS A 25 -1.20 -1.75 -3.26
CA LYS A 25 -1.10 -3.09 -2.64
C LYS A 25 -2.11 -3.98 -3.34
N LEU A 26 -1.66 -5.06 -3.95
CA LEU A 26 -2.52 -6.02 -4.67
C LEU A 26 -2.77 -7.25 -3.82
N PHE A 27 -4.02 -7.67 -3.76
CA PHE A 27 -4.46 -8.85 -3.03
C PHE A 27 -5.18 -9.82 -3.99
N VAL A 28 -4.97 -11.10 -3.76
CA VAL A 28 -5.75 -12.20 -4.37
C VAL A 28 -6.37 -13.00 -3.24
N ASN A 29 -7.69 -13.08 -3.20
CA ASN A 29 -8.43 -13.79 -2.14
C ASN A 29 -8.02 -13.41 -0.71
N GLY A 30 -7.68 -12.14 -0.49
CA GLY A 30 -7.23 -11.60 0.79
C GLY A 30 -5.74 -11.72 1.07
N VAL A 31 -4.98 -12.43 0.25
CA VAL A 31 -3.52 -12.56 0.39
C VAL A 31 -2.83 -11.41 -0.35
N LEU A 32 -1.93 -10.69 0.32
CA LEU A 32 -1.09 -9.67 -0.32
C LEU A 32 -0.07 -10.34 -1.24
N VAL A 33 -0.11 -10.02 -2.54
CA VAL A 33 0.73 -10.69 -3.55
C VAL A 33 1.73 -9.74 -4.22
N SER A 34 1.48 -8.43 -4.22
CA SER A 34 2.38 -7.47 -4.85
C SER A 34 2.23 -6.08 -4.26
N LEU A 35 3.34 -5.37 -4.23
CA LEU A 35 3.45 -3.94 -3.93
C LEU A 35 4.09 -3.24 -5.12
N GLY A 36 3.53 -2.11 -5.54
CA GLY A 36 4.08 -1.39 -6.68
C GLY A 36 3.33 -0.10 -7.00
N PRO A 37 3.54 0.42 -8.20
CA PRO A 37 4.66 0.08 -9.08
C PRO A 37 5.99 0.60 -8.52
N ALA A 38 7.11 0.10 -9.05
CA ALA A 38 8.41 0.72 -8.81
C ALA A 38 8.34 2.18 -9.25
N ARG A 39 8.99 3.08 -8.49
CA ARG A 39 8.98 4.51 -8.82
C ARG A 39 9.69 4.76 -10.14
N SER A 40 9.11 5.64 -10.94
CA SER A 40 9.61 6.00 -12.27
C SER A 40 9.18 7.41 -12.63
N ASP A 41 9.09 7.73 -13.90
CA ASP A 41 8.57 9.00 -14.43
C ASP A 41 7.40 8.79 -15.39
N LEU A 42 6.78 9.88 -15.84
CA LEU A 42 5.61 9.83 -16.72
C LEU A 42 5.90 9.23 -18.10
N SER A 43 7.15 9.23 -18.54
CA SER A 43 7.58 8.69 -19.83
C SER A 43 8.08 7.24 -19.73
N ASN A 44 8.26 6.73 -18.52
CA ASN A 44 8.73 5.38 -18.23
C ASN A 44 7.98 4.84 -17.01
N TRP A 45 6.67 4.70 -17.12
CA TRP A 45 5.82 4.27 -16.01
C TRP A 45 5.97 2.76 -15.79
N ASN A 46 6.48 2.36 -14.65
CA ASN A 46 6.73 0.95 -14.37
C ASN A 46 5.45 0.15 -14.15
N TYR A 47 5.48 -1.08 -14.61
CA TYR A 47 4.55 -2.12 -14.21
C TYR A 47 5.28 -3.33 -13.62
N GLU A 48 4.59 -4.04 -12.74
CA GLU A 48 5.04 -5.31 -12.18
C GLU A 48 4.43 -6.47 -12.97
N THR A 49 5.18 -7.54 -13.18
CA THR A 49 4.63 -8.81 -13.66
C THR A 49 4.50 -9.77 -12.49
N VAL A 50 3.31 -10.29 -12.27
CA VAL A 50 2.97 -11.12 -11.11
C VAL A 50 2.27 -12.38 -11.56
N ASP A 51 2.75 -13.54 -11.11
CA ASP A 51 2.00 -14.79 -11.25
C ASP A 51 1.02 -14.93 -10.09
N ILE A 52 -0.26 -14.87 -10.40
CA ILE A 52 -1.33 -15.00 -9.40
C ILE A 52 -1.88 -16.41 -9.28
N ALA A 53 -1.49 -17.37 -10.14
CA ALA A 53 -1.99 -18.74 -10.10
C ALA A 53 -1.88 -19.41 -8.73
N PRO A 54 -0.78 -19.26 -7.97
CA PRO A 54 -0.65 -19.88 -6.63
C PRO A 54 -1.70 -19.43 -5.61
N TYR A 55 -2.38 -18.31 -5.87
CA TYR A 55 -3.38 -17.70 -4.96
C TYR A 55 -4.81 -17.90 -5.47
N LEU A 56 -4.98 -18.45 -6.67
CA LEU A 56 -6.28 -18.74 -7.28
C LEU A 56 -6.83 -20.07 -6.81
N ARG A 57 -8.13 -20.22 -6.90
CA ARG A 57 -8.86 -21.45 -6.61
C ARG A 57 -9.96 -21.70 -7.63
N GLN A 58 -10.42 -22.92 -7.75
CA GLN A 58 -11.65 -23.21 -8.49
C GLN A 58 -12.82 -22.49 -7.80
N GLY A 59 -13.71 -21.93 -8.59
CA GLY A 59 -14.83 -21.15 -8.08
C GLY A 59 -14.57 -19.65 -8.08
N LYS A 60 -15.18 -18.94 -7.15
CA LYS A 60 -15.10 -17.47 -7.06
C LYS A 60 -13.72 -17.05 -6.52
N ASN A 61 -13.11 -16.12 -7.23
CA ASN A 61 -11.86 -15.46 -6.84
C ASN A 61 -12.06 -13.95 -6.83
N THR A 62 -11.39 -13.27 -5.90
CA THR A 62 -11.42 -11.81 -5.81
C THR A 62 -10.01 -11.26 -5.95
N LEU A 63 -9.82 -10.42 -6.97
CA LEU A 63 -8.65 -9.57 -7.11
C LEU A 63 -9.00 -8.19 -6.56
N ALA A 64 -8.17 -7.66 -5.67
CA ALA A 64 -8.43 -6.41 -4.97
C ALA A 64 -7.16 -5.57 -4.82
N ALA A 65 -7.29 -4.24 -4.87
CA ALA A 65 -6.14 -3.35 -4.71
C ALA A 65 -6.50 -2.10 -3.91
N VAL A 66 -5.69 -1.81 -2.89
CA VAL A 66 -5.60 -0.44 -2.36
C VAL A 66 -4.72 0.35 -3.31
N VAL A 67 -5.21 1.48 -3.78
CA VAL A 67 -4.45 2.42 -4.61
C VAL A 67 -4.48 3.77 -3.93
N TRP A 68 -3.34 4.42 -3.82
CA TRP A 68 -3.27 5.76 -3.27
C TRP A 68 -2.40 6.67 -4.12
N ASN A 69 -2.79 7.94 -4.14
CA ASN A 69 -2.07 9.02 -4.77
C ASN A 69 -1.84 10.11 -3.73
N TYR A 70 -0.62 10.56 -3.60
CA TYR A 70 -0.24 11.57 -2.61
C TYR A 70 -0.69 12.99 -2.98
N GLY A 71 -1.09 13.21 -4.24
CA GLY A 71 -1.53 14.52 -4.73
C GLY A 71 -0.49 15.61 -4.49
N GLU A 72 -0.97 16.74 -4.00
CA GLU A 72 -0.11 17.90 -3.67
C GLU A 72 0.79 17.66 -2.45
N LYS A 73 0.44 16.70 -1.60
CA LYS A 73 1.17 16.38 -0.37
C LYS A 73 2.28 15.36 -0.59
N ARG A 74 2.54 14.99 -1.83
CA ARG A 74 3.55 14.00 -2.17
C ARG A 74 4.95 14.42 -1.72
N PRO A 75 5.80 13.47 -1.31
CA PRO A 75 7.22 13.75 -1.16
C PRO A 75 7.84 14.13 -2.51
N MET A 76 8.89 14.94 -2.49
CA MET A 76 9.52 15.48 -3.71
C MET A 76 9.94 14.40 -4.71
N ALA A 77 10.32 13.23 -4.18
CA ALA A 77 10.76 12.11 -5.02
C ALA A 77 9.61 11.31 -5.66
N GLN A 78 8.33 11.63 -5.35
CA GLN A 78 7.17 10.95 -5.94
C GLN A 78 6.65 11.70 -7.15
N MET A 79 6.25 10.95 -8.18
CA MET A 79 5.62 11.53 -9.38
C MET A 79 4.35 12.31 -9.01
N GLY A 80 4.16 13.45 -9.66
CA GLY A 80 2.98 14.26 -9.49
C GLY A 80 1.94 13.98 -10.55
N THR A 81 0.84 13.38 -10.12
CA THR A 81 -0.37 13.21 -10.91
C THR A 81 -1.56 13.60 -10.05
N ASN A 82 -2.70 13.85 -10.66
CA ASN A 82 -3.93 14.20 -9.97
C ASN A 82 -5.01 13.12 -10.12
N GLU A 83 -4.60 11.91 -10.49
CA GLU A 83 -5.50 10.80 -10.73
C GLU A 83 -5.20 9.63 -9.81
N ILE A 84 -6.21 8.85 -9.49
CA ILE A 84 -6.08 7.55 -8.83
C ILE A 84 -6.53 6.51 -9.84
N ALA A 85 -5.60 5.70 -10.31
CA ALA A 85 -5.86 4.71 -11.34
C ALA A 85 -5.19 3.37 -11.04
N LEU A 86 -5.82 2.30 -11.50
CA LEU A 86 -5.30 0.94 -11.45
C LEU A 86 -5.31 0.35 -12.86
N LEU A 87 -4.24 -0.31 -13.22
CA LEU A 87 -4.15 -1.13 -14.42
C LEU A 87 -3.82 -2.57 -14.03
N VAL A 88 -4.63 -3.51 -14.51
CA VAL A 88 -4.35 -4.94 -14.50
C VAL A 88 -4.59 -5.45 -15.90
N CYS A 89 -3.61 -6.14 -16.46
CA CYS A 89 -3.68 -6.70 -17.81
C CYS A 89 -3.06 -8.10 -17.81
N ALA A 90 -3.77 -9.08 -18.37
CA ALA A 90 -3.25 -10.43 -18.53
C ALA A 90 -2.05 -10.42 -19.48
N ASP A 91 -1.02 -11.20 -19.14
CA ASP A 91 0.16 -11.41 -19.97
C ASP A 91 0.13 -12.83 -20.56
N GLY A 92 -0.59 -12.98 -21.66
CA GLY A 92 -0.83 -14.27 -22.28
C GLY A 92 -1.82 -15.20 -21.56
N ALA A 93 -2.40 -14.76 -20.46
CA ALA A 93 -3.40 -15.47 -19.68
C ALA A 93 -4.84 -15.05 -20.03
N ASP A 94 -5.82 -15.71 -19.41
CA ASP A 94 -7.24 -15.32 -19.50
C ASP A 94 -7.43 -13.87 -19.00
N PRO A 95 -8.06 -12.98 -19.78
CA PRO A 95 -8.26 -11.58 -19.43
C PRO A 95 -9.32 -11.34 -18.36
N VAL A 96 -9.80 -12.37 -17.67
CA VAL A 96 -10.90 -12.30 -16.70
C VAL A 96 -10.70 -11.25 -15.60
N PHE A 97 -9.46 -10.96 -15.24
CA PHE A 97 -9.11 -9.95 -14.25
C PHE A 97 -8.62 -8.62 -14.85
N ASN A 98 -8.62 -8.47 -16.17
CA ASN A 98 -8.24 -7.19 -16.77
C ASN A 98 -9.09 -6.05 -16.22
N THR A 99 -8.49 -4.87 -16.09
CA THR A 99 -9.22 -3.67 -15.71
C THR A 99 -10.23 -3.30 -16.80
N ASP A 100 -11.47 -3.20 -16.38
CA ASP A 100 -12.62 -2.82 -17.18
C ASP A 100 -13.70 -2.18 -16.27
N TRP A 101 -14.85 -1.86 -16.84
CA TRP A 101 -15.98 -1.29 -16.08
C TRP A 101 -16.61 -2.24 -15.06
N ASN A 102 -16.26 -3.54 -15.04
CA ASN A 102 -16.78 -4.50 -14.03
C ASN A 102 -16.03 -4.41 -12.70
N TRP A 103 -14.93 -3.68 -12.65
CA TRP A 103 -14.29 -3.36 -11.40
C TRP A 103 -15.16 -2.43 -10.56
N GLN A 104 -15.14 -2.65 -9.26
CA GLN A 104 -15.76 -1.78 -8.27
C GLN A 104 -14.69 -0.93 -7.58
N VAL A 105 -15.06 0.28 -7.21
CA VAL A 105 -14.21 1.22 -6.48
C VAL A 105 -14.94 1.74 -5.26
N LEU A 106 -14.18 1.95 -4.20
CA LEU A 106 -14.62 2.63 -3.00
C LEU A 106 -13.59 3.72 -2.68
N THR A 107 -14.02 4.93 -2.45
CA THR A 107 -13.15 5.98 -1.93
C THR A 107 -12.81 5.67 -0.48
N GLY A 108 -11.52 5.66 -0.15
CA GLY A 108 -11.05 5.28 1.18
C GLY A 108 -11.15 6.43 2.18
N GLU A 109 -12.29 6.57 2.84
CA GLU A 109 -12.49 7.56 3.92
C GLU A 109 -11.77 7.17 5.22
N SER A 110 -11.27 5.92 5.30
CA SER A 110 -10.50 5.42 6.44
C SER A 110 -9.07 5.97 6.52
N TYR A 111 -8.55 6.52 5.43
CA TYR A 111 -7.20 7.06 5.38
C TYR A 111 -7.22 8.57 5.21
N SER A 112 -6.39 9.26 5.97
CA SER A 112 -6.16 10.70 5.81
C SER A 112 -4.71 11.05 6.12
N SER A 113 -4.21 12.11 5.50
CA SER A 113 -2.86 12.63 5.75
C SER A 113 -2.78 13.30 7.12
N LEU A 114 -1.66 13.17 7.80
CA LEU A 114 -1.32 13.97 8.99
C LEU A 114 -0.79 15.33 8.53
N ASP A 115 -1.65 16.32 8.47
CA ASP A 115 -1.31 17.65 7.91
C ASP A 115 -0.32 18.42 8.80
N ASP A 116 -0.34 18.16 10.10
CA ASP A 116 0.49 18.83 11.10
C ASP A 116 1.91 18.22 11.21
N PHE A 117 2.13 17.07 10.55
CA PHE A 117 3.42 16.39 10.60
C PHE A 117 4.19 16.58 9.30
N VAL A 118 5.20 17.39 9.34
CA VAL A 118 6.17 17.59 8.24
C VAL A 118 7.56 17.35 8.79
N VAL A 119 8.33 16.48 8.15
CA VAL A 119 9.76 16.31 8.44
C VAL A 119 10.51 17.39 7.66
N PRO A 120 10.99 18.47 8.33
CA PRO A 120 11.62 19.57 7.62
C PRO A 120 12.88 19.11 6.88
N GLY A 121 12.97 19.52 5.60
CA GLY A 121 14.14 19.23 4.78
C GLY A 121 14.26 17.77 4.30
N TYR A 122 13.31 16.90 4.63
CA TYR A 122 13.33 15.51 4.20
C TYR A 122 12.41 15.30 2.99
N TYR A 123 12.99 15.11 1.83
CA TYR A 123 12.26 15.07 0.55
C TYR A 123 11.70 13.70 0.18
N ALA A 124 12.10 12.64 0.89
CA ALA A 124 11.68 11.27 0.60
C ALA A 124 10.57 10.75 1.52
N ALA A 125 10.37 11.39 2.69
CA ALA A 125 9.35 11.01 3.65
C ALA A 125 8.00 11.63 3.30
N ASP A 126 6.96 10.85 3.53
CA ASP A 126 5.58 11.30 3.50
C ASP A 126 5.20 12.02 4.81
N ARG A 127 4.06 12.71 4.79
CA ARG A 127 3.51 13.43 5.96
C ARG A 127 3.00 12.52 7.08
N GLY A 128 3.01 11.23 6.87
CA GLY A 128 2.37 10.27 7.76
C GLY A 128 0.86 10.11 7.48
N GLU A 129 0.28 9.14 8.11
CA GLU A 129 -1.08 8.67 7.81
C GLU A 129 -1.88 8.50 9.08
N ARG A 130 -3.14 8.92 9.04
CA ARG A 130 -4.15 8.57 10.03
C ARG A 130 -5.05 7.51 9.44
N PHE A 131 -5.24 6.44 10.16
CA PHE A 131 -6.15 5.35 9.79
C PHE A 131 -7.31 5.24 10.78
N ASP A 132 -8.54 5.34 10.29
CA ASP A 132 -9.76 5.10 11.07
C ASP A 132 -10.32 3.72 10.77
N ALA A 133 -10.11 2.80 11.68
CA ALA A 133 -10.55 1.42 11.57
C ALA A 133 -12.08 1.25 11.55
N ASN A 134 -12.85 2.24 12.03
CA ASN A 134 -14.32 2.18 12.00
C ASN A 134 -14.86 2.39 10.57
N ASN A 135 -14.14 3.15 9.75
CA ASN A 135 -14.49 3.46 8.37
C ASN A 135 -13.84 2.53 7.36
N TYR A 136 -13.13 1.49 7.82
CA TYR A 136 -12.47 0.55 6.93
C TYR A 136 -13.40 -0.62 6.58
N PRO A 137 -13.55 -0.96 5.30
CA PRO A 137 -14.46 -2.02 4.84
C PRO A 137 -13.86 -3.41 5.07
N TRP A 138 -13.68 -3.83 6.30
CA TRP A 138 -13.02 -5.08 6.66
C TRP A 138 -13.52 -6.28 5.84
N GLY A 139 -12.60 -7.12 5.36
CA GLY A 139 -12.90 -8.28 4.52
C GLY A 139 -13.09 -7.98 3.03
N TRP A 140 -13.01 -6.73 2.60
CA TRP A 140 -13.25 -6.32 1.21
C TRP A 140 -12.29 -6.95 0.18
N GLN A 141 -11.13 -7.45 0.61
CA GLN A 141 -10.15 -8.12 -0.24
C GLN A 141 -10.53 -9.57 -0.54
N THR A 142 -11.56 -10.10 0.08
CA THR A 142 -12.06 -11.46 -0.10
C THR A 142 -13.38 -11.45 -0.85
N GLU A 143 -14.01 -12.60 -0.97
CA GLU A 143 -15.37 -12.71 -1.51
C GLU A 143 -16.46 -12.19 -0.56
N GLN A 144 -16.10 -11.83 0.67
CA GLN A 144 -17.03 -11.26 1.63
C GLN A 144 -17.41 -9.86 1.16
N GLU A 145 -18.70 -9.60 1.19
CA GLU A 145 -19.19 -8.25 0.99
C GLU A 145 -18.95 -7.45 2.27
N ALA A 146 -18.41 -6.24 2.14
CA ALA A 146 -18.37 -5.29 3.23
C ALA A 146 -19.70 -4.49 3.24
N PRO A 147 -20.69 -4.90 4.04
CA PRO A 147 -21.99 -4.23 4.05
C PRO A 147 -21.87 -2.81 4.58
N GLY A 148 -22.72 -1.92 4.11
CA GLY A 148 -22.76 -0.53 4.54
C GLY A 148 -21.81 0.41 3.79
N PHE A 149 -21.05 -0.09 2.82
CA PHE A 149 -20.17 0.72 1.98
C PHE A 149 -20.76 0.87 0.57
N ASP A 150 -20.69 2.09 0.03
CA ASP A 150 -21.26 2.44 -1.28
C ASP A 150 -20.20 2.22 -2.39
N TRP A 151 -20.03 0.97 -2.77
CA TRP A 151 -19.17 0.58 -3.89
C TRP A 151 -19.71 1.12 -5.21
N LYS A 152 -18.90 1.85 -5.93
CA LYS A 152 -19.22 2.38 -7.26
C LYS A 152 -18.61 1.52 -8.35
N GLN A 153 -19.18 1.59 -9.54
CA GLN A 153 -18.53 1.04 -10.73
C GLN A 153 -17.31 1.87 -11.13
N ALA A 154 -16.22 1.20 -11.50
CA ALA A 154 -15.03 1.88 -11.98
C ALA A 154 -15.30 2.63 -13.29
N ARG A 155 -14.63 3.75 -13.48
CA ARG A 155 -14.62 4.50 -14.72
C ARG A 155 -13.35 4.17 -15.49
N ASN A 156 -13.48 3.83 -16.76
CA ASN A 156 -12.30 3.73 -17.63
C ASN A 156 -11.71 5.12 -17.84
N LEU A 157 -10.42 5.22 -17.58
CA LEU A 157 -9.59 6.34 -17.99
C LEU A 157 -8.98 6.04 -19.38
N ASP A 158 -8.00 6.81 -19.78
CA ASP A 158 -7.29 6.59 -21.05
C ASP A 158 -6.61 5.22 -21.10
N ALA A 159 -6.49 4.68 -22.30
CA ALA A 159 -5.74 3.45 -22.49
C ALA A 159 -4.26 3.67 -22.15
N ALA A 160 -3.69 2.74 -21.41
CA ALA A 160 -2.24 2.66 -21.27
C ALA A 160 -1.61 2.26 -22.61
N ALA A 161 -0.51 2.86 -22.96
CA ALA A 161 0.16 2.61 -24.24
C ALA A 161 1.57 2.06 -24.02
N ASP A 162 2.00 1.21 -24.94
CA ASP A 162 3.39 0.78 -25.00
C ASP A 162 4.33 1.96 -25.31
N LYS A 163 5.57 1.85 -24.87
CA LYS A 163 6.61 2.84 -25.15
C LYS A 163 6.71 3.10 -26.66
N GLY A 164 6.51 4.35 -27.06
CA GLY A 164 6.59 4.80 -28.45
C GLY A 164 5.30 5.26 -29.08
N THR A 165 4.14 5.00 -28.47
CA THR A 165 2.85 5.50 -28.92
C THR A 165 2.51 6.80 -28.17
N ARG A 166 3.00 7.93 -28.68
CA ARG A 166 2.83 9.25 -28.04
C ARG A 166 1.49 9.96 -28.33
N ASP A 167 0.63 9.38 -29.12
CA ASP A 167 -0.45 10.15 -29.76
C ASP A 167 -1.62 10.54 -28.85
N ARG A 168 -1.62 10.15 -27.55
CA ARG A 168 -2.74 10.44 -26.65
C ARG A 168 -2.38 10.82 -25.22
N GLY A 169 -1.16 11.25 -24.94
CA GLY A 169 -0.79 11.73 -23.59
C GLY A 169 -0.84 10.70 -22.47
N GLY A 170 -0.96 9.40 -22.81
CA GLY A 170 -1.03 8.31 -21.87
C GLY A 170 0.29 8.02 -21.18
N ARG A 171 0.22 7.26 -20.09
CA ARG A 171 1.40 6.74 -19.38
C ARG A 171 2.07 5.69 -20.24
N LEU A 172 3.36 5.89 -20.53
CA LEU A 172 4.14 4.93 -21.30
C LEU A 172 4.66 3.84 -20.36
N LEU A 173 4.09 2.66 -20.45
CA LEU A 173 4.39 1.55 -19.58
C LEU A 173 5.72 0.88 -19.96
N VAL A 174 6.54 0.64 -18.96
CA VAL A 174 7.79 -0.11 -19.07
C VAL A 174 7.85 -1.18 -17.97
N PRO A 175 8.44 -2.36 -18.25
CA PRO A 175 8.59 -3.37 -17.23
C PRO A 175 9.54 -2.89 -16.13
N ARG A 176 9.26 -3.28 -14.89
CA ARG A 176 10.18 -3.08 -13.77
C ARG A 176 11.52 -3.73 -14.09
N SER A 177 12.60 -2.97 -13.96
CA SER A 177 13.97 -3.41 -14.27
C SER A 177 14.78 -3.89 -13.05
N ILE A 178 14.25 -3.66 -11.84
CA ILE A 178 14.89 -4.06 -10.59
C ILE A 178 14.10 -5.19 -9.91
N PRO A 179 14.72 -6.08 -9.14
CA PRO A 179 14.02 -7.14 -8.43
C PRO A 179 12.95 -6.59 -7.48
N GLN A 180 11.94 -7.40 -7.19
CA GLN A 180 11.01 -7.12 -6.09
C GLN A 180 11.78 -7.11 -4.76
N MET A 181 11.33 -6.26 -3.84
CA MET A 181 11.86 -6.28 -2.49
C MET A 181 11.43 -7.55 -1.77
N GLU A 182 12.36 -8.20 -1.12
CA GLU A 182 12.05 -9.28 -0.22
C GLU A 182 11.29 -8.73 0.99
N MET A 183 10.17 -9.39 1.32
CA MET A 183 9.40 -9.10 2.54
C MET A 183 9.26 -10.38 3.35
N ARG A 184 9.62 -10.30 4.62
CA ARG A 184 9.44 -11.40 5.58
C ARG A 184 8.95 -10.87 6.91
N GLU A 185 8.14 -11.64 7.57
CA GLU A 185 7.77 -11.33 8.94
C GLU A 185 8.98 -11.52 9.88
N VAL A 186 9.14 -10.56 10.76
CA VAL A 186 10.16 -10.60 11.81
C VAL A 186 9.53 -10.19 13.13
N SER A 187 10.01 -10.76 14.24
CA SER A 187 9.55 -10.34 15.56
C SER A 187 9.83 -8.85 15.78
N ALA A 188 8.97 -8.19 16.52
CA ALA A 188 9.18 -6.82 16.97
C ALA A 188 10.35 -6.65 17.98
N GLY A 189 11.00 -7.72 18.39
CA GLY A 189 12.07 -7.73 19.41
C GLY A 189 11.57 -8.21 20.77
N ASP A 190 12.31 -7.87 21.83
CA ASP A 190 12.06 -8.35 23.21
C ASP A 190 10.95 -7.56 23.92
N ILE A 191 9.79 -7.45 23.28
CA ILE A 191 8.62 -6.82 23.88
C ILE A 191 7.73 -7.90 24.47
N ASN A 192 7.32 -7.70 25.72
CA ASN A 192 6.31 -8.55 26.35
C ASN A 192 4.94 -8.33 25.69
N LEU A 193 4.54 -9.23 24.81
CA LEU A 193 3.24 -9.23 24.15
C LEU A 193 2.40 -10.40 24.64
N PRO A 194 1.07 -10.26 24.69
CA PRO A 194 0.28 -9.07 24.36
C PRO A 194 0.35 -8.00 25.45
N LEU A 195 0.38 -6.75 25.05
CA LEU A 195 0.31 -5.61 25.95
C LEU A 195 -1.14 -5.24 26.23
N THR A 196 -1.51 -5.15 27.50
CA THR A 196 -2.84 -4.67 27.91
C THR A 196 -2.73 -3.26 28.44
N VAL A 197 -3.47 -2.34 27.84
CA VAL A 197 -3.57 -0.93 28.26
C VAL A 197 -4.89 -0.76 29.00
N ALA A 198 -4.83 -0.29 30.25
CA ALA A 198 -6.03 -0.07 31.06
C ALA A 198 -6.90 1.07 30.49
N PRO A 199 -8.21 1.08 30.74
CA PRO A 199 -9.08 2.18 30.33
C PRO A 199 -8.58 3.53 30.86
N HIS A 200 -8.69 4.57 30.05
CA HIS A 200 -8.30 5.95 30.41
C HIS A 200 -6.82 6.13 30.77
N THR A 201 -5.95 5.22 30.31
CA THR A 201 -4.50 5.32 30.49
C THR A 201 -3.78 5.44 29.15
N ARG A 202 -2.55 5.91 29.20
CA ARG A 202 -1.61 5.93 28.06
C ARG A 202 -0.38 5.15 28.43
N THR A 203 0.09 4.32 27.52
CA THR A 203 1.33 3.55 27.64
C THR A 203 2.16 3.77 26.38
N SER A 204 3.45 3.94 26.54
CA SER A 204 4.40 4.02 25.44
C SER A 204 5.33 2.82 25.47
N VAL A 205 5.68 2.32 24.30
CA VAL A 205 6.58 1.19 24.11
C VAL A 205 7.62 1.59 23.08
N LEU A 206 8.89 1.42 23.41
CA LEU A 206 9.99 1.56 22.48
C LEU A 206 10.28 0.18 21.86
N ILE A 207 10.33 0.14 20.53
CA ILE A 207 10.74 -1.04 19.78
C ILE A 207 12.12 -0.73 19.20
N ASP A 208 13.17 -1.18 19.86
CA ASP A 208 14.53 -1.07 19.33
C ASP A 208 14.85 -2.33 18.52
N ARG A 209 15.31 -2.14 17.28
CA ARG A 209 15.69 -3.22 16.37
C ARG A 209 17.19 -3.50 16.36
N ASP A 210 17.97 -2.78 17.13
CA ASP A 210 19.45 -2.85 17.18
C ASP A 210 20.14 -2.65 15.83
N SER A 211 19.38 -2.42 14.77
CA SER A 211 19.89 -2.25 13.42
C SER A 211 18.95 -1.39 12.58
N LEU A 212 19.51 -0.63 11.66
CA LEU A 212 18.75 0.12 10.67
C LEU A 212 17.93 -0.86 9.80
N THR A 213 16.63 -0.72 9.83
CA THR A 213 15.70 -1.65 9.18
C THR A 213 14.59 -0.89 8.48
N ASN A 214 14.30 -1.24 7.24
CA ASN A 214 13.08 -0.83 6.58
C ASN A 214 11.98 -1.83 6.89
N ALA A 215 10.89 -1.39 7.52
CA ALA A 215 9.82 -2.29 7.92
C ALA A 215 8.44 -1.62 7.87
N TYR A 216 7.43 -2.45 7.71
CA TYR A 216 6.03 -2.09 7.97
C TYR A 216 5.60 -2.72 9.28
N LEU A 217 5.01 -1.94 10.16
CA LEU A 217 4.44 -2.48 11.38
C LEU A 217 3.16 -3.27 11.08
N HIS A 218 3.12 -4.52 11.55
CA HIS A 218 1.89 -5.29 11.62
C HIS A 218 1.39 -5.28 13.06
N LEU A 219 0.27 -4.60 13.30
CA LEU A 219 -0.33 -4.44 14.62
C LEU A 219 -1.68 -5.13 14.67
N THR A 220 -1.83 -6.07 15.60
CA THR A 220 -3.11 -6.70 15.92
C THR A 220 -3.64 -6.14 17.23
N THR A 221 -4.84 -5.59 17.21
CA THR A 221 -5.49 -5.02 18.39
C THR A 221 -6.83 -5.67 18.67
N SER A 222 -7.25 -5.66 19.92
CA SER A 222 -8.58 -6.10 20.32
C SER A 222 -9.13 -5.24 21.45
N GLY A 223 -10.46 -5.05 21.50
CA GLY A 223 -11.11 -4.16 22.46
C GLY A 223 -10.83 -2.68 22.17
N GLY A 224 -10.91 -1.83 23.20
CA GLY A 224 -10.49 -0.44 23.15
C GLY A 224 -11.29 0.45 22.18
N LYS A 225 -12.61 0.30 22.12
CA LYS A 225 -13.45 1.16 21.27
C LYS A 225 -13.16 2.64 21.52
N GLY A 226 -12.76 3.35 20.47
CA GLY A 226 -12.38 4.77 20.54
C GLY A 226 -10.94 5.01 21.01
N ALA A 227 -10.15 3.97 21.24
CA ALA A 227 -8.72 4.11 21.52
C ALA A 227 -7.94 4.48 20.25
N SER A 228 -6.80 5.16 20.45
CA SER A 228 -5.86 5.48 19.39
C SER A 228 -4.50 4.87 19.66
N VAL A 229 -3.80 4.47 18.60
CA VAL A 229 -2.42 4.04 18.65
C VAL A 229 -1.62 4.97 17.74
N GLU A 230 -0.59 5.57 18.29
CA GLU A 230 0.36 6.40 17.54
C GLU A 230 1.63 5.58 17.30
N VAL A 231 2.10 5.55 16.08
CA VAL A 231 3.32 4.84 15.67
C VAL A 231 4.28 5.86 15.08
N CYS A 232 5.43 5.99 15.71
CA CYS A 232 6.51 6.86 15.25
C CYS A 232 7.70 6.02 14.85
N TYR A 233 8.27 6.29 13.68
CA TYR A 233 9.52 5.70 13.24
C TYR A 233 10.65 6.70 13.43
N ALA A 234 11.77 6.24 13.96
CA ALA A 234 12.98 7.03 14.08
C ALA A 234 14.19 6.20 13.63
N GLU A 235 15.03 6.78 12.82
CA GLU A 235 16.33 6.20 12.45
C GLU A 235 17.30 6.25 13.64
N ALA A 236 17.20 7.32 14.43
CA ALA A 236 17.98 7.54 15.64
C ALA A 236 17.17 8.29 16.68
N LEU A 237 17.45 8.04 17.95
CA LEU A 237 16.90 8.82 19.05
C LEU A 237 17.86 9.97 19.38
N PHE A 238 17.29 11.13 19.68
CA PHE A 238 18.04 12.35 20.04
C PHE A 238 17.87 12.64 21.52
N ASN A 239 18.96 13.08 22.14
CA ASN A 239 18.86 13.68 23.46
C ASN A 239 18.24 15.10 23.34
N PRO A 240 17.08 15.37 23.96
CA PRO A 240 16.42 16.67 23.87
C PRO A 240 17.24 17.81 24.48
N ASP A 241 18.20 17.48 25.34
CA ASP A 241 19.07 18.47 26.00
C ASP A 241 20.29 18.89 25.13
N MET A 242 20.43 18.29 23.94
CA MET A 242 21.47 18.68 22.99
C MET A 242 21.04 19.91 22.18
N PRO A 243 21.79 21.01 22.23
CA PRO A 243 21.39 22.28 21.62
C PRO A 243 21.45 22.30 20.08
N ASP A 244 22.05 21.28 19.47
CA ASP A 244 22.26 21.23 18.02
C ASP A 244 21.90 19.87 17.43
N ILE A 245 20.72 19.80 16.83
CA ILE A 245 20.23 18.57 16.18
C ILE A 245 21.06 18.15 14.97
N TRP A 246 21.78 19.05 14.32
CA TRP A 246 22.62 18.78 13.17
C TRP A 246 23.96 18.14 13.55
N HIS A 247 24.37 18.26 14.80
CA HIS A 247 25.59 17.69 15.33
C HIS A 247 25.37 16.56 16.34
N ALA A 248 24.13 16.16 16.56
CA ALA A 248 23.79 15.01 17.38
C ALA A 248 24.20 13.71 16.70
N THR A 249 25.50 13.42 16.73
CA THR A 249 26.10 12.29 16.03
C THR A 249 26.00 10.95 16.75
N LYS A 250 25.34 10.90 17.91
CA LYS A 250 25.16 9.65 18.66
C LYS A 250 23.75 9.57 19.25
N PRO A 251 22.99 8.55 18.87
CA PRO A 251 21.77 8.22 19.60
C PRO A 251 22.12 7.86 21.04
N HIS A 252 21.42 8.41 22.02
CA HIS A 252 21.47 7.89 23.37
C HIS A 252 20.63 6.62 23.43
N ARG A 253 21.32 5.52 23.65
CA ARG A 253 20.74 4.26 24.11
C ARG A 253 20.97 4.20 25.61
N ASP A 254 20.02 4.67 26.38
CA ASP A 254 19.93 4.39 27.82
C ASP A 254 18.65 3.63 28.10
#